data_0546c2c4dde7de934fde309d015f8dae
#
_entry.id   0546c2c4dde7de934fde309d015f8dae
#
_cell.length_a   1.000
_cell.length_b   1.000
_cell.length_c   1.000
_cell.angle_alpha   90.00
_cell.angle_beta   90.00
_cell.angle_gamma   90.00
#
_symmetry.space_group_name_H-M   'P 1'
#
loop_
_entity.id
_entity.type
_entity.pdbx_description
1 polymer ?
#
loop_
_entity_poly.entity_id
_entity_poly.type
_entity_poly.pdbx_seq_one_letter_code
_entity_poly.pdbx_strand_id
1 'polypeptide(L)'
;MSVLQDADISRYTEGPERYVHFAEDVLDLHLPREQRRILRAIAEHDRVAIMSGNGVGKSFGVAVAKLAFVATNLDSTVLGTSGSYSQYIDAVWRPMKSLHGEAKRRVGIPGETHDGGQPTLEIDDDWFAKVVSPRDPGDLEGRHAEAVLVIIEEADKAYIGEEHFDSAGSSITDDNDRMVAICNPPRDESNAVYDRLESDRWHTIQFSTLNSHNVRVDAGEIDDTKISGLTDLGTVIDDWEAWNDEPWPGLEQARAWSDKDSAEFRSDLDERWYRRRAGVIPPAGAAAHRPFTTEDVNEAWNPSASVVAEGPDATGIDVARSGDRTVAAALWGTLLKIEYAKQGTNHVEQAEELTDGGGGLRDGFRGLDQWPEHPIAVDAVGEGSGLEDMLNERFPSTLRFNAGGTPENETEFYDCWAEGLYLLGQWLQDGGQIGDRKLREELLVAARTLEYEERHMASRGRSGADVLKLTPKSELKGRFGRSPDLLDAAYMAVWARDSGATAGIPTASISLDDDDDVDEDEREFEDSEIGQALQNINRERQEGPF
;
A
#
# COMPACT_ATOMS: atom_id res chain seq x y z
N MET A 1 -21.78 40.97 5.04
CA MET A 1 -22.88 40.30 5.79
C MET A 1 -23.10 38.95 5.14
N SER A 2 -22.93 37.92 5.91
CA SER A 2 -22.94 36.53 5.45
C SER A 2 -24.35 36.13 4.97
N VAL A 3 -24.45 35.47 3.82
CA VAL A 3 -25.71 34.86 3.30
C VAL A 3 -26.34 33.91 4.32
N LEU A 4 -25.57 33.43 5.30
CA LEU A 4 -26.03 32.56 6.39
C LEU A 4 -26.78 33.29 7.53
N GLN A 5 -26.78 34.61 7.57
CA GLN A 5 -27.50 35.36 8.63
C GLN A 5 -29.02 35.42 8.44
N ASP A 6 -29.51 35.14 7.22
CA ASP A 6 -30.96 35.11 6.91
C ASP A 6 -31.45 33.71 6.46
N ALA A 7 -30.55 32.70 6.38
CA ALA A 7 -30.91 31.33 6.01
C ALA A 7 -31.44 30.56 7.23
N ASP A 8 -32.40 29.70 6.99
CA ASP A 8 -32.86 28.73 8.01
C ASP A 8 -31.73 27.74 8.29
N ILE A 9 -30.94 28.00 9.35
CA ILE A 9 -29.77 27.19 9.74
C ILE A 9 -30.17 25.73 10.02
N SER A 10 -31.43 25.47 10.43
CA SER A 10 -31.92 24.12 10.69
C SER A 10 -31.79 23.21 9.48
N ARG A 11 -31.80 23.77 8.26
CA ARG A 11 -31.57 23.04 7.01
C ARG A 11 -30.18 22.35 6.97
N TYR A 12 -29.16 22.92 7.62
CA TYR A 12 -27.80 22.41 7.63
C TYR A 12 -27.41 21.68 8.92
N THR A 13 -28.23 21.77 9.96
CA THR A 13 -27.94 21.18 11.27
C THR A 13 -28.88 20.03 11.63
N GLU A 14 -30.03 19.92 10.97
CA GLU A 14 -31.05 18.95 11.30
C GLU A 14 -31.43 18.04 10.12
N GLY A 15 -31.83 16.80 10.43
CA GLY A 15 -32.32 15.82 9.48
C GLY A 15 -31.23 15.14 8.62
N PRO A 16 -31.62 14.11 7.83
CA PRO A 16 -30.69 13.28 7.06
C PRO A 16 -30.04 14.04 5.89
N GLU A 17 -30.72 15.04 5.34
CA GLU A 17 -30.25 15.80 4.19
C GLU A 17 -29.30 16.96 4.55
N ARG A 18 -29.06 17.22 5.87
CA ARG A 18 -28.33 18.42 6.32
C ARG A 18 -26.96 18.61 5.64
N TYR A 19 -26.17 17.55 5.50
CA TYR A 19 -24.84 17.62 4.85
C TYR A 19 -24.94 17.66 3.33
N VAL A 20 -25.99 17.08 2.73
CA VAL A 20 -26.28 17.23 1.29
C VAL A 20 -26.65 18.68 0.98
N HIS A 21 -27.53 19.27 1.75
CA HIS A 21 -27.90 20.69 1.60
C HIS A 21 -26.70 21.62 1.80
N PHE A 22 -25.84 21.34 2.80
CA PHE A 22 -24.62 22.11 2.99
C PHE A 22 -23.69 22.03 1.77
N ALA A 23 -23.50 20.83 1.22
CA ALA A 23 -22.67 20.63 0.05
C ALA A 23 -23.22 21.36 -1.20
N GLU A 24 -24.51 21.30 -1.43
CA GLU A 24 -25.15 21.93 -2.60
C GLU A 24 -25.25 23.46 -2.46
N ASP A 25 -25.73 23.95 -1.33
CA ASP A 25 -26.03 25.38 -1.14
C ASP A 25 -24.76 26.18 -0.74
N VAL A 26 -23.93 25.59 0.17
CA VAL A 26 -22.77 26.27 0.76
C VAL A 26 -21.48 25.96 0.00
N LEU A 27 -21.28 24.75 -0.49
CA LEU A 27 -20.08 24.40 -1.26
C LEU A 27 -20.29 24.48 -2.78
N ASP A 28 -21.54 24.64 -3.27
CA ASP A 28 -21.91 24.75 -4.68
C ASP A 28 -21.52 23.48 -5.49
N LEU A 29 -21.74 22.34 -4.89
CA LEU A 29 -21.37 21.06 -5.47
C LEU A 29 -22.57 20.38 -6.16
N HIS A 30 -22.31 19.82 -7.34
CA HIS A 30 -23.21 18.82 -7.91
C HIS A 30 -22.74 17.43 -7.46
N LEU A 31 -23.56 16.77 -6.62
CA LEU A 31 -23.20 15.50 -5.99
C LEU A 31 -23.82 14.30 -6.74
N PRO A 32 -23.03 13.31 -7.14
CA PRO A 32 -23.55 12.04 -7.61
C PRO A 32 -24.26 11.26 -6.48
N ARG A 33 -25.05 10.27 -6.87
CA ARG A 33 -25.87 9.45 -5.94
C ARG A 33 -25.04 8.84 -4.82
N GLU A 34 -23.85 8.37 -5.12
CA GLU A 34 -22.95 7.72 -4.17
C GLU A 34 -22.54 8.69 -3.05
N GLN A 35 -22.11 9.89 -3.40
CA GLN A 35 -21.71 10.91 -2.43
C GLN A 35 -22.89 11.39 -1.57
N ARG A 36 -24.08 11.57 -2.15
CA ARG A 36 -25.30 11.87 -1.38
C ARG A 36 -25.61 10.78 -0.36
N ARG A 37 -25.45 9.49 -0.72
CA ARG A 37 -25.66 8.37 0.21
C ARG A 37 -24.65 8.39 1.36
N ILE A 38 -23.38 8.71 1.10
CA ILE A 38 -22.34 8.86 2.12
C ILE A 38 -22.73 9.97 3.11
N LEU A 39 -23.09 11.16 2.61
CA LEU A 39 -23.45 12.30 3.45
C LEU A 39 -24.68 12.02 4.32
N ARG A 40 -25.70 11.36 3.76
CA ARG A 40 -26.90 10.95 4.52
C ARG A 40 -26.56 9.96 5.62
N ALA A 41 -25.78 8.93 5.30
CA ALA A 41 -25.39 7.92 6.29
C ALA A 41 -24.63 8.54 7.47
N ILE A 42 -23.66 9.42 7.21
CA ILE A 42 -22.91 10.13 8.27
C ILE A 42 -23.82 11.07 9.07
N ALA A 43 -24.87 11.62 8.42
CA ALA A 43 -25.84 12.43 9.13
C ALA A 43 -26.72 11.61 10.08
N GLU A 44 -27.08 10.37 9.74
CA GLU A 44 -28.09 9.57 10.44
C GLU A 44 -27.50 8.57 11.45
N HIS A 45 -26.28 8.05 11.20
CA HIS A 45 -25.71 6.94 11.97
C HIS A 45 -24.45 7.36 12.74
N ASP A 46 -24.28 6.83 13.93
CA ASP A 46 -23.10 7.05 14.79
C ASP A 46 -21.84 6.33 14.27
N ARG A 47 -22.02 5.18 13.60
CA ARG A 47 -20.93 4.41 12.99
C ARG A 47 -21.26 4.03 11.55
N VAL A 48 -20.42 4.47 10.62
CA VAL A 48 -20.59 4.23 9.18
C VAL A 48 -19.37 3.56 8.60
N ALA A 49 -19.55 2.40 7.96
CA ALA A 49 -18.52 1.72 7.18
C ALA A 49 -18.84 1.88 5.69
N ILE A 50 -17.88 2.40 4.92
CA ILE A 50 -18.02 2.67 3.49
C ILE A 50 -17.07 1.79 2.72
N MET A 51 -17.59 0.71 2.14
CA MET A 51 -16.83 -0.21 1.31
C MET A 51 -17.13 0.04 -0.17
N SER A 52 -16.11 0.20 -1.01
CA SER A 52 -16.36 0.39 -2.44
C SER A 52 -15.18 0.02 -3.32
N GLY A 53 -15.47 -0.18 -4.61
CA GLY A 53 -14.46 -0.12 -5.66
C GLY A 53 -13.80 1.26 -5.77
N ASN A 54 -12.76 1.35 -6.61
CA ASN A 54 -12.03 2.59 -6.82
C ASN A 54 -12.79 3.57 -7.73
N GLY A 55 -12.54 4.87 -7.54
CA GLY A 55 -13.03 5.92 -8.43
C GLY A 55 -14.53 6.19 -8.37
N VAL A 56 -15.23 5.80 -7.28
CA VAL A 56 -16.64 6.16 -7.03
C VAL A 56 -16.79 7.51 -6.31
N GLY A 57 -15.68 8.12 -5.86
CA GLY A 57 -15.69 9.40 -5.16
C GLY A 57 -15.93 9.31 -3.65
N LYS A 58 -15.65 8.16 -3.01
CA LYS A 58 -15.83 7.96 -1.56
C LYS A 58 -15.02 8.95 -0.72
N SER A 59 -13.71 9.08 -0.96
CA SER A 59 -12.82 9.97 -0.21
C SER A 59 -13.21 11.45 -0.36
N PHE A 60 -13.65 11.87 -1.57
CA PHE A 60 -14.18 13.20 -1.78
C PHE A 60 -15.48 13.44 -1.00
N GLY A 61 -16.43 12.46 -1.02
CA GLY A 61 -17.65 12.53 -0.23
C GLY A 61 -17.39 12.68 1.26
N VAL A 62 -16.34 12.02 1.79
CA VAL A 62 -15.93 12.15 3.19
C VAL A 62 -15.21 13.48 3.47
N ALA A 63 -14.43 14.01 2.52
CA ALA A 63 -13.85 15.36 2.63
C ALA A 63 -14.96 16.42 2.76
N VAL A 64 -16.03 16.28 1.99
CA VAL A 64 -17.23 17.12 2.08
C VAL A 64 -17.92 16.95 3.45
N ALA A 65 -18.12 15.70 3.91
CA ALA A 65 -18.71 15.41 5.20
C ALA A 65 -17.91 16.01 6.37
N LYS A 66 -16.57 15.89 6.31
CA LYS A 66 -15.64 16.47 7.29
C LYS A 66 -15.82 17.99 7.40
N LEU A 67 -15.88 18.67 6.26
CA LEU A 67 -16.09 20.12 6.21
C LEU A 67 -17.49 20.50 6.68
N ALA A 68 -18.52 19.79 6.23
CA ALA A 68 -19.90 20.03 6.65
C ALA A 68 -20.06 19.83 8.16
N PHE A 69 -19.49 18.75 8.71
CA PHE A 69 -19.57 18.46 10.14
C PHE A 69 -18.94 19.57 10.99
N VAL A 70 -17.68 19.94 10.71
CA VAL A 70 -16.98 20.97 11.49
C VAL A 70 -17.62 22.36 11.32
N ALA A 71 -18.22 22.66 10.18
CA ALA A 71 -18.84 23.96 9.93
C ALA A 71 -20.25 24.10 10.53
N THR A 72 -20.94 23.00 10.80
CA THR A 72 -22.36 23.01 11.25
C THR A 72 -22.57 22.54 12.68
N ASN A 73 -21.60 21.87 13.30
CA ASN A 73 -21.63 21.51 14.71
C ASN A 73 -20.69 22.43 15.48
N LEU A 74 -21.27 23.23 16.39
CA LEU A 74 -20.51 24.15 17.23
C LEU A 74 -19.59 23.38 18.18
N ASP A 75 -18.42 23.93 18.46
CA ASP A 75 -17.43 23.36 19.40
C ASP A 75 -17.13 21.88 19.12
N SER A 76 -17.06 21.53 17.82
CA SER A 76 -16.81 20.16 17.37
C SER A 76 -15.35 19.89 17.08
N THR A 77 -14.94 18.65 17.37
CA THR A 77 -13.61 18.14 16.99
C THR A 77 -13.72 17.08 15.90
N VAL A 78 -12.95 17.25 14.81
CA VAL A 78 -12.89 16.27 13.72
C VAL A 78 -11.46 15.76 13.57
N LEU A 79 -11.28 14.46 13.77
CA LEU A 79 -9.99 13.78 13.59
C LEU A 79 -10.03 12.88 12.35
N GLY A 80 -8.95 12.85 11.60
CA GLY A 80 -8.85 11.98 10.45
C GLY A 80 -7.48 11.33 10.31
N THR A 81 -7.48 10.02 10.09
CA THR A 81 -6.28 9.23 9.82
C THR A 81 -6.48 8.30 8.63
N SER A 82 -5.40 7.69 8.15
CA SER A 82 -5.42 6.73 7.05
C SER A 82 -4.28 5.74 7.19
N GLY A 83 -4.38 4.60 6.56
CA GLY A 83 -3.27 3.65 6.40
C GLY A 83 -2.02 4.27 5.75
N SER A 84 -2.18 5.36 4.99
CA SER A 84 -1.09 6.18 4.45
C SER A 84 -1.35 7.66 4.70
N TYR A 85 -0.49 8.31 5.49
CA TYR A 85 -0.61 9.73 5.81
C TYR A 85 -0.63 10.62 4.55
N SER A 86 0.26 10.35 3.58
CA SER A 86 0.31 11.12 2.33
C SER A 86 -0.97 10.98 1.50
N GLN A 87 -1.55 9.78 1.44
CA GLN A 87 -2.81 9.55 0.73
C GLN A 87 -3.97 10.29 1.40
N TYR A 88 -4.04 10.32 2.74
CA TYR A 88 -5.07 11.12 3.43
C TYR A 88 -4.96 12.61 3.07
N ILE A 89 -3.73 13.13 3.02
CA ILE A 89 -3.48 14.51 2.62
C ILE A 89 -4.01 14.77 1.20
N ASP A 90 -3.73 13.87 0.27
CA ASP A 90 -4.11 14.06 -1.14
C ASP A 90 -5.60 13.82 -1.39
N ALA A 91 -6.17 12.79 -0.78
CA ALA A 91 -7.53 12.33 -1.07
C ALA A 91 -8.62 13.05 -0.24
N VAL A 92 -8.30 13.51 0.97
CA VAL A 92 -9.28 14.09 1.91
C VAL A 92 -8.92 15.53 2.28
N TRP A 93 -7.68 15.76 2.76
CA TRP A 93 -7.31 17.08 3.29
C TRP A 93 -7.28 18.17 2.22
N ARG A 94 -6.55 17.97 1.11
CA ARG A 94 -6.44 18.96 0.04
C ARG A 94 -7.80 19.32 -0.59
N PRO A 95 -8.68 18.37 -0.94
CA PRO A 95 -10.02 18.67 -1.40
C PRO A 95 -10.82 19.47 -0.37
N MET A 96 -10.84 19.06 0.90
CA MET A 96 -11.52 19.77 1.97
C MET A 96 -11.01 21.22 2.11
N LYS A 97 -9.69 21.42 2.12
CA LYS A 97 -9.06 22.74 2.19
C LYS A 97 -9.43 23.64 1.01
N SER A 98 -9.47 23.08 -0.21
CA SER A 98 -9.88 23.82 -1.42
C SER A 98 -11.33 24.28 -1.30
N LEU A 99 -12.24 23.36 -0.94
CA LEU A 99 -13.66 23.65 -0.74
C LEU A 99 -13.89 24.69 0.36
N HIS A 100 -13.17 24.57 1.49
CA HIS A 100 -13.22 25.56 2.55
C HIS A 100 -12.81 26.96 2.05
N GLY A 101 -11.66 27.04 1.34
CA GLY A 101 -11.17 28.31 0.81
C GLY A 101 -12.12 28.98 -0.19
N GLU A 102 -12.81 28.20 -1.03
CA GLU A 102 -13.84 28.69 -1.95
C GLU A 102 -15.09 29.17 -1.22
N ALA A 103 -15.63 28.34 -0.31
CA ALA A 103 -16.80 28.69 0.46
C ALA A 103 -16.55 29.89 1.40
N LYS A 104 -15.34 30.00 2.00
CA LYS A 104 -14.95 31.15 2.80
C LYS A 104 -14.98 32.46 1.99
N ARG A 105 -14.49 32.44 0.75
CA ARG A 105 -14.54 33.62 -0.16
C ARG A 105 -15.98 33.93 -0.59
N ARG A 106 -16.81 32.91 -0.85
CA ARG A 106 -18.15 33.06 -1.42
C ARG A 106 -19.21 33.42 -0.37
N VAL A 107 -19.24 32.71 0.74
CA VAL A 107 -20.30 32.82 1.76
C VAL A 107 -19.77 33.12 3.16
N GLY A 108 -18.45 33.14 3.38
CA GLY A 108 -17.85 33.54 4.63
C GLY A 108 -17.92 32.48 5.74
N ILE A 109 -17.78 31.18 5.42
CA ILE A 109 -17.67 30.16 6.46
C ILE A 109 -16.43 30.39 7.33
N PRO A 110 -16.48 30.05 8.64
CA PRO A 110 -15.39 30.34 9.58
C PRO A 110 -14.18 29.43 9.41
N GLY A 111 -13.08 29.80 10.05
CA GLY A 111 -11.88 29.00 10.21
C GLY A 111 -10.70 29.40 9.32
N GLU A 112 -9.51 28.99 9.74
CA GLU A 112 -8.24 29.15 9.03
C GLU A 112 -7.57 27.78 8.85
N THR A 113 -6.92 27.57 7.70
CA THR A 113 -6.22 26.30 7.43
C THR A 113 -4.72 26.45 7.63
N HIS A 114 -4.12 25.48 8.33
CA HIS A 114 -2.69 25.40 8.61
C HIS A 114 -2.14 24.10 8.06
N ASP A 115 -1.04 24.12 7.29
CA ASP A 115 -0.42 22.94 6.68
C ASP A 115 0.81 22.41 7.46
N GLY A 116 1.21 23.04 8.57
CA GLY A 116 2.39 22.67 9.34
C GLY A 116 2.17 21.45 10.24
N GLY A 117 3.13 20.52 10.27
CA GLY A 117 3.16 19.38 11.19
C GLY A 117 1.96 18.45 11.09
N GLN A 118 0.84 18.85 11.68
CA GLN A 118 -0.47 18.19 11.55
C GLN A 118 -1.44 19.17 10.89
N PRO A 119 -1.84 18.98 9.62
CA PRO A 119 -2.74 19.88 8.92
C PRO A 119 -4.07 20.05 9.65
N THR A 120 -4.46 21.29 9.89
CA THR A 120 -5.61 21.66 10.73
C THR A 120 -6.43 22.75 10.09
N LEU A 121 -7.75 22.60 10.07
CA LEU A 121 -8.70 23.69 9.93
C LEU A 121 -9.13 24.10 11.34
N GLU A 122 -8.74 25.27 11.79
CA GLU A 122 -9.00 25.80 13.11
C GLU A 122 -10.08 26.89 13.02
N ILE A 123 -11.12 26.76 13.83
CA ILE A 123 -12.17 27.74 13.97
C ILE A 123 -12.02 28.42 15.32
N ASP A 124 -11.75 27.65 16.38
CA ASP A 124 -11.39 28.09 17.72
C ASP A 124 -10.49 27.03 18.38
N ASP A 125 -9.99 27.26 19.59
CA ASP A 125 -9.06 26.39 20.32
C ASP A 125 -9.59 24.94 20.47
N ASP A 126 -10.91 24.78 20.75
CA ASP A 126 -11.58 23.49 20.92
C ASP A 126 -12.50 23.13 19.73
N TRP A 127 -12.48 23.93 18.67
CA TRP A 127 -13.31 23.75 17.47
C TRP A 127 -12.47 23.68 16.20
N PHE A 128 -12.16 22.47 15.77
CA PHE A 128 -11.22 22.25 14.66
C PHE A 128 -11.42 20.93 13.93
N ALA A 129 -10.80 20.82 12.74
CA ALA A 129 -10.65 19.57 12.02
C ALA A 129 -9.17 19.31 11.73
N LYS A 130 -8.62 18.16 12.18
CA LYS A 130 -7.18 17.86 12.17
C LYS A 130 -6.87 16.54 11.47
N VAL A 131 -5.68 16.46 10.88
CA VAL A 131 -5.10 15.20 10.38
C VAL A 131 -4.15 14.65 11.44
N VAL A 132 -4.33 13.40 11.82
CA VAL A 132 -3.48 12.69 12.80
C VAL A 132 -2.69 11.57 12.14
N SER A 133 -1.52 11.27 12.70
CA SER A 133 -0.66 10.20 12.18
C SER A 133 -1.24 8.82 12.51
N PRO A 134 -1.25 7.88 11.58
CA PRO A 134 -1.68 6.51 11.89
C PRO A 134 -0.66 5.75 12.78
N ARG A 135 0.54 6.30 13.02
CA ARG A 135 1.56 5.66 13.86
C ARG A 135 1.25 5.71 15.35
N ASP A 136 0.35 6.60 15.75
CA ASP A 136 -0.02 6.78 17.15
C ASP A 136 -1.56 6.71 17.28
N PRO A 137 -2.13 5.50 17.45
CA PRO A 137 -3.57 5.33 17.64
C PRO A 137 -4.11 6.15 18.81
N GLY A 138 -3.31 6.41 19.85
CA GLY A 138 -3.67 7.24 21.00
C GLY A 138 -4.02 8.69 20.65
N ASP A 139 -3.55 9.21 19.51
CA ASP A 139 -3.96 10.53 19.01
C ASP A 139 -5.46 10.60 18.65
N LEU A 140 -6.13 9.46 18.50
CA LEU A 140 -7.58 9.33 18.26
C LEU A 140 -8.40 9.24 19.56
N GLU A 141 -7.76 9.13 20.72
CA GLU A 141 -8.41 8.92 22.01
C GLU A 141 -8.84 10.20 22.71
N GLY A 142 -9.87 10.07 23.55
CA GLY A 142 -10.15 10.98 24.66
C GLY A 142 -10.52 12.40 24.26
N ARG A 143 -11.04 12.62 23.07
CA ARG A 143 -11.56 13.93 22.69
C ARG A 143 -12.97 14.09 23.22
N HIS A 144 -13.16 15.10 24.04
CA HIS A 144 -14.46 15.51 24.57
C HIS A 144 -14.78 16.87 23.99
N ALA A 145 -15.77 16.91 23.11
CA ALA A 145 -16.30 18.11 22.46
C ALA A 145 -17.83 17.97 22.43
N GLU A 146 -18.56 19.03 22.07
CA GLU A 146 -20.02 18.94 21.89
C GLU A 146 -20.45 17.99 20.76
N ALA A 147 -19.54 17.74 19.79
CA ALA A 147 -19.67 16.71 18.77
C ALA A 147 -18.29 16.27 18.28
N VAL A 148 -18.09 14.98 18.12
CA VAL A 148 -16.83 14.39 17.63
C VAL A 148 -17.07 13.63 16.33
N LEU A 149 -16.19 13.81 15.35
CA LEU A 149 -16.14 12.96 14.14
C LEU A 149 -14.74 12.36 13.99
N VAL A 150 -14.65 11.03 14.00
CA VAL A 150 -13.40 10.32 13.69
C VAL A 150 -13.54 9.63 12.35
N ILE A 151 -12.54 9.84 11.48
CA ILE A 151 -12.46 9.27 10.12
C ILE A 151 -11.23 8.41 10.01
N ILE A 152 -11.42 7.13 9.65
CA ILE A 152 -10.36 6.18 9.31
C ILE A 152 -10.47 5.87 7.81
N GLU A 153 -9.60 6.47 7.01
CA GLU A 153 -9.49 6.26 5.56
C GLU A 153 -8.56 5.08 5.28
N GLU A 154 -8.80 4.34 4.18
CA GLU A 154 -8.04 3.13 3.85
C GLU A 154 -8.01 2.10 4.99
N ALA A 155 -9.13 1.90 5.65
CA ALA A 155 -9.26 1.03 6.81
C ALA A 155 -8.97 -0.45 6.51
N ASP A 156 -8.94 -0.84 5.22
CA ASP A 156 -8.51 -2.18 4.75
C ASP A 156 -7.00 -2.38 4.73
N LYS A 157 -6.21 -1.31 4.88
CA LYS A 157 -4.76 -1.43 4.84
C LYS A 157 -4.21 -2.06 6.12
N ALA A 158 -3.13 -2.84 5.96
CA ALA A 158 -2.50 -3.58 7.04
C ALA A 158 -2.02 -2.72 8.23
N TYR A 159 -1.82 -1.44 8.00
CA TYR A 159 -1.39 -0.48 9.02
C TYR A 159 -2.50 -0.08 10.00
N ILE A 160 -3.77 -0.28 9.62
CA ILE A 160 -4.94 -0.01 10.47
C ILE A 160 -5.33 -1.31 11.17
N GLY A 161 -5.04 -1.38 12.46
CA GLY A 161 -5.35 -2.51 13.34
C GLY A 161 -6.53 -2.22 14.27
N GLU A 162 -6.86 -3.19 15.12
CA GLU A 162 -7.90 -3.08 16.14
C GLU A 162 -7.72 -1.88 17.05
N GLU A 163 -6.46 -1.57 17.42
CA GLU A 163 -6.10 -0.46 18.28
C GLU A 163 -6.57 0.90 17.76
N HIS A 164 -6.62 1.08 16.42
CA HIS A 164 -7.12 2.33 15.83
C HIS A 164 -8.65 2.46 16.01
N PHE A 165 -9.37 1.34 15.86
CA PHE A 165 -10.81 1.31 16.06
C PHE A 165 -11.19 1.46 17.52
N ASP A 166 -10.44 0.86 18.44
CA ASP A 166 -10.66 0.95 19.88
C ASP A 166 -10.40 2.38 20.37
N SER A 167 -9.28 2.98 19.95
CA SER A 167 -8.93 4.36 20.29
C SER A 167 -9.97 5.36 19.76
N ALA A 168 -10.34 5.25 18.48
CA ALA A 168 -11.39 6.06 17.88
C ALA A 168 -12.75 5.86 18.60
N GLY A 169 -13.09 4.61 18.91
CA GLY A 169 -14.33 4.24 19.59
C GLY A 169 -14.47 4.83 20.99
N SER A 170 -13.36 5.08 21.69
CA SER A 170 -13.35 5.71 23.01
C SER A 170 -13.81 7.17 23.00
N SER A 171 -13.74 7.84 21.85
CA SER A 171 -14.20 9.21 21.64
C SER A 171 -15.68 9.31 21.23
N ILE A 172 -16.36 8.19 20.95
CA ILE A 172 -17.76 8.15 20.51
C ILE A 172 -18.62 7.82 21.73
N THR A 173 -19.12 8.84 22.40
CA THR A 173 -19.75 8.76 23.73
C THR A 173 -21.20 9.19 23.76
N ASP A 174 -21.67 9.97 22.79
CA ASP A 174 -23.05 10.47 22.74
C ASP A 174 -23.65 10.47 21.31
N ASP A 175 -24.91 10.93 21.19
CA ASP A 175 -25.68 10.87 19.94
C ASP A 175 -25.17 11.83 18.85
N ASN A 176 -24.30 12.80 19.19
CA ASN A 176 -23.74 13.75 18.24
C ASN A 176 -22.40 13.25 17.66
N ASP A 177 -21.81 12.24 18.28
CA ASP A 177 -20.53 11.69 17.85
C ASP A 177 -20.67 10.75 16.66
N ARG A 178 -19.65 10.75 15.78
CA ARG A 178 -19.62 9.95 14.55
C ARG A 178 -18.28 9.29 14.36
N MET A 179 -18.31 8.05 13.90
CA MET A 179 -17.14 7.31 13.45
C MET A 179 -17.34 6.80 12.02
N VAL A 180 -16.39 7.06 11.15
CA VAL A 180 -16.47 6.69 9.73
C VAL A 180 -15.24 5.88 9.36
N ALA A 181 -15.44 4.66 8.86
CA ALA A 181 -14.39 3.84 8.27
C ALA A 181 -14.60 3.75 6.75
N ILE A 182 -13.54 3.99 5.98
CA ILE A 182 -13.58 3.94 4.52
C ILE A 182 -12.57 2.92 4.06
N CYS A 183 -12.99 1.99 3.20
CA CYS A 183 -12.12 0.93 2.71
C CYS A 183 -12.43 0.54 1.27
N ASN A 184 -11.48 -0.10 0.63
CA ASN A 184 -11.78 -1.08 -0.39
C ASN A 184 -12.17 -2.39 0.30
N PRO A 185 -12.88 -3.31 -0.37
CA PRO A 185 -13.16 -4.61 0.22
C PRO A 185 -11.89 -5.26 0.78
N PRO A 186 -11.88 -5.66 2.07
CA PRO A 186 -10.76 -6.40 2.62
C PRO A 186 -10.60 -7.73 1.88
N ARG A 187 -9.43 -8.32 1.95
CA ARG A 187 -9.17 -9.60 1.26
C ARG A 187 -9.83 -10.76 1.96
N ASP A 188 -9.76 -10.76 3.26
CA ASP A 188 -10.22 -11.84 4.11
C ASP A 188 -10.70 -11.34 5.49
N GLU A 189 -11.19 -12.26 6.27
CA GLU A 189 -11.75 -12.03 7.60
C GLU A 189 -10.70 -11.59 8.66
N SER A 190 -9.40 -11.69 8.36
CA SER A 190 -8.34 -11.30 9.31
C SER A 190 -8.10 -9.79 9.37
N ASN A 191 -8.71 -9.03 8.48
CA ASN A 191 -8.58 -7.58 8.44
C ASN A 191 -9.47 -6.91 9.49
N ALA A 192 -8.94 -5.95 10.24
CA ALA A 192 -9.67 -5.27 11.30
C ALA A 192 -10.98 -4.61 10.83
N VAL A 193 -11.07 -4.13 9.59
CA VAL A 193 -12.30 -3.52 9.08
C VAL A 193 -13.40 -4.56 8.80
N TYR A 194 -13.04 -5.84 8.59
CA TYR A 194 -14.01 -6.89 8.27
C TYR A 194 -15.10 -7.02 9.33
N ASP A 195 -14.71 -7.08 10.60
CA ASP A 195 -15.66 -7.16 11.71
C ASP A 195 -16.60 -5.96 11.79
N ARG A 196 -16.16 -4.79 11.30
CA ARG A 196 -17.00 -3.56 11.25
C ARG A 196 -18.00 -3.61 10.12
N LEU A 197 -17.62 -4.21 8.99
CA LEU A 197 -18.51 -4.39 7.83
C LEU A 197 -19.64 -5.38 8.11
N GLU A 198 -19.38 -6.42 8.92
CA GLU A 198 -20.34 -7.48 9.27
C GLU A 198 -21.13 -7.18 10.55
N SER A 199 -20.77 -6.13 11.30
CA SER A 199 -21.37 -5.83 12.59
C SER A 199 -22.67 -5.02 12.47
N ASP A 200 -23.74 -5.47 13.13
CA ASP A 200 -25.01 -4.71 13.28
C ASP A 200 -24.84 -3.35 13.97
N ARG A 201 -23.70 -3.08 14.61
CA ARG A 201 -23.38 -1.80 15.24
C ARG A 201 -22.91 -0.75 14.24
N TRP A 202 -22.64 -1.14 13.00
CA TRP A 202 -22.18 -0.27 11.93
C TRP A 202 -23.21 -0.22 10.81
N HIS A 203 -23.48 0.98 10.32
CA HIS A 203 -24.22 1.14 9.08
C HIS A 203 -23.28 0.98 7.90
N THR A 204 -23.32 -0.18 7.25
CA THR A 204 -22.45 -0.48 6.11
C THR A 204 -23.08 -0.01 4.80
N ILE A 205 -22.30 0.73 4.01
CA ILE A 205 -22.66 1.14 2.64
C ILE A 205 -21.65 0.53 1.67
N GLN A 206 -22.18 -0.13 0.66
CA GLN A 206 -21.39 -0.71 -0.40
C GLN A 206 -21.65 -0.04 -1.75
N PHE A 207 -20.57 0.21 -2.52
CA PHE A 207 -20.65 0.72 -3.88
C PHE A 207 -19.76 -0.08 -4.84
N SER A 208 -20.33 -0.44 -5.99
CA SER A 208 -19.59 -0.95 -7.13
C SER A 208 -19.21 0.17 -8.10
N THR A 209 -17.96 0.17 -8.59
CA THR A 209 -17.54 1.06 -9.69
C THR A 209 -18.39 0.85 -10.94
N LEU A 210 -18.84 -0.39 -11.17
CA LEU A 210 -19.71 -0.74 -12.31
C LEU A 210 -21.05 0.00 -12.31
N ASN A 211 -21.47 0.51 -11.14
CA ASN A 211 -22.71 1.26 -10.95
C ASN A 211 -22.46 2.74 -10.64
N SER A 212 -21.21 3.21 -10.77
CA SER A 212 -20.84 4.58 -10.46
C SER A 212 -21.35 5.58 -11.51
N HIS A 213 -21.30 6.86 -11.15
CA HIS A 213 -21.85 7.95 -11.96
C HIS A 213 -21.31 7.94 -13.41
N ASN A 214 -19.99 8.02 -13.61
CA ASN A 214 -19.39 8.12 -14.94
C ASN A 214 -19.63 6.88 -15.79
N VAL A 215 -19.58 5.69 -15.18
CA VAL A 215 -19.89 4.43 -15.89
C VAL A 215 -21.33 4.43 -16.40
N ARG A 216 -22.28 4.93 -15.61
CA ARG A 216 -23.69 5.03 -16.00
C ARG A 216 -23.93 6.10 -17.06
N VAL A 217 -23.17 7.21 -17.04
CA VAL A 217 -23.21 8.22 -18.10
C VAL A 217 -22.71 7.63 -19.43
N ASP A 218 -21.55 6.96 -19.41
CA ASP A 218 -20.98 6.34 -20.62
C ASP A 218 -21.86 5.21 -21.17
N ALA A 219 -22.54 4.47 -20.29
CA ALA A 219 -23.49 3.43 -20.67
C ALA A 219 -24.85 3.99 -21.18
N GLY A 220 -25.06 5.32 -21.12
CA GLY A 220 -26.32 5.96 -21.52
C GLY A 220 -27.49 5.67 -20.55
N GLU A 221 -27.22 5.23 -19.32
CA GLU A 221 -28.24 4.94 -18.31
C GLU A 221 -28.77 6.20 -17.61
N ILE A 222 -27.98 7.27 -17.60
CA ILE A 222 -28.34 8.58 -17.07
C ILE A 222 -27.91 9.67 -18.04
N ASP A 223 -28.77 10.68 -18.19
CA ASP A 223 -28.47 11.87 -18.98
C ASP A 223 -27.85 12.94 -18.07
N ASP A 224 -26.53 12.84 -17.90
CA ASP A 224 -25.75 13.75 -17.06
C ASP A 224 -24.34 13.91 -17.65
N THR A 225 -23.51 14.77 -17.04
CA THR A 225 -22.11 15.00 -17.45
C THR A 225 -21.16 14.20 -16.58
N LYS A 226 -20.07 13.70 -17.18
CA LYS A 226 -19.01 13.02 -16.40
C LYS A 226 -18.37 13.96 -15.40
N ILE A 227 -18.10 13.44 -14.21
CA ILE A 227 -17.41 14.14 -13.13
C ILE A 227 -15.93 13.78 -13.20
N SER A 228 -15.06 14.80 -13.22
CA SER A 228 -13.62 14.62 -13.22
C SER A 228 -13.14 13.88 -11.95
N GLY A 229 -12.22 12.93 -12.12
CA GLY A 229 -11.66 12.14 -11.01
C GLY A 229 -12.49 10.89 -10.64
N LEU A 230 -13.64 10.66 -11.26
CA LEU A 230 -14.36 9.40 -11.16
C LEU A 230 -13.99 8.47 -12.31
N THR A 231 -13.95 7.16 -12.00
CA THR A 231 -13.68 6.10 -12.99
C THR A 231 -14.78 6.07 -14.05
N ASP A 232 -14.39 5.96 -15.30
CA ASP A 232 -15.29 5.82 -16.45
C ASP A 232 -15.36 4.39 -17.00
N LEU A 233 -16.25 4.13 -17.95
CA LEU A 233 -16.46 2.80 -18.52
C LEU A 233 -15.23 2.32 -19.31
N GLY A 234 -14.50 3.22 -19.99
CA GLY A 234 -13.28 2.86 -20.71
C GLY A 234 -12.25 2.23 -19.79
N THR A 235 -11.94 2.91 -18.68
CA THR A 235 -11.03 2.38 -17.63
C THR A 235 -11.51 1.03 -17.07
N VAL A 236 -12.81 0.84 -16.89
CA VAL A 236 -13.36 -0.44 -16.40
C VAL A 236 -13.12 -1.57 -17.41
N ILE A 237 -13.26 -1.29 -18.71
CA ILE A 237 -13.02 -2.26 -19.79
C ILE A 237 -11.54 -2.63 -19.84
N ASP A 238 -10.64 -1.65 -19.82
CA ASP A 238 -9.20 -1.86 -19.85
C ASP A 238 -8.74 -2.72 -18.68
N ASP A 239 -9.26 -2.45 -17.48
CA ASP A 239 -8.95 -3.25 -16.28
C ASP A 239 -9.51 -4.68 -16.34
N TRP A 240 -10.70 -4.87 -16.92
CA TRP A 240 -11.25 -6.21 -17.11
C TRP A 240 -10.32 -7.05 -17.99
N GLU A 241 -9.94 -6.53 -19.15
CA GLU A 241 -9.11 -7.23 -20.11
C GLU A 241 -7.70 -7.49 -19.57
N ALA A 242 -7.13 -6.52 -18.83
CA ALA A 242 -5.81 -6.64 -18.22
C ALA A 242 -5.75 -7.61 -17.04
N TRP A 243 -6.81 -7.69 -16.22
CA TRP A 243 -6.77 -8.48 -14.98
C TRP A 243 -7.33 -9.89 -15.14
N ASN A 244 -8.32 -10.09 -16.02
CA ASN A 244 -8.94 -11.41 -16.18
C ASN A 244 -8.46 -12.15 -17.44
N ASP A 245 -7.60 -11.54 -18.27
CA ASP A 245 -7.14 -12.10 -19.55
C ASP A 245 -8.29 -12.61 -20.44
N GLU A 246 -9.44 -11.92 -20.38
CA GLU A 246 -10.66 -12.25 -21.10
C GLU A 246 -11.19 -11.02 -21.83
N PRO A 247 -11.81 -11.17 -23.03
CA PRO A 247 -12.49 -10.07 -23.68
C PRO A 247 -13.62 -9.50 -22.81
N TRP A 248 -13.84 -8.19 -22.90
CA TRP A 248 -14.92 -7.53 -22.17
C TRP A 248 -16.30 -8.17 -22.42
N PRO A 249 -17.01 -8.67 -21.38
CA PRO A 249 -18.28 -9.37 -21.58
C PRO A 249 -19.48 -8.43 -21.80
N GLY A 250 -19.28 -7.14 -21.63
CA GLY A 250 -20.35 -6.13 -21.55
C GLY A 250 -20.74 -5.81 -20.11
N LEU A 251 -21.20 -4.57 -19.89
CA LEU A 251 -21.44 -4.03 -18.54
C LEU A 251 -22.50 -4.83 -17.75
N GLU A 252 -23.57 -5.25 -18.40
CA GLU A 252 -24.64 -6.01 -17.76
C GLU A 252 -24.14 -7.37 -17.26
N GLN A 253 -23.36 -8.08 -18.09
CA GLN A 253 -22.77 -9.36 -17.75
C GLN A 253 -21.69 -9.21 -16.65
N ALA A 254 -20.84 -8.19 -16.75
CA ALA A 254 -19.82 -7.92 -15.73
C ALA A 254 -20.47 -7.63 -14.37
N ARG A 255 -21.59 -6.93 -14.32
CA ARG A 255 -22.38 -6.72 -13.10
C ARG A 255 -22.93 -8.04 -12.55
N ALA A 256 -23.54 -8.87 -13.39
CA ALA A 256 -24.10 -10.17 -12.97
C ALA A 256 -23.02 -11.11 -12.43
N TRP A 257 -21.85 -11.16 -13.06
CA TRP A 257 -20.72 -11.98 -12.62
C TRP A 257 -20.05 -11.46 -11.34
N SER A 258 -20.23 -10.20 -11.00
CA SER A 258 -19.63 -9.54 -9.83
C SER A 258 -20.59 -9.43 -8.64
N ASP A 259 -21.85 -9.73 -8.79
CA ASP A 259 -22.86 -9.66 -7.73
C ASP A 259 -23.00 -11.00 -7.01
N LYS A 260 -22.62 -11.05 -5.74
CA LYS A 260 -22.67 -12.29 -4.91
C LYS A 260 -24.08 -12.90 -4.80
N ASP A 261 -25.11 -12.08 -4.96
CA ASP A 261 -26.52 -12.53 -4.92
C ASP A 261 -27.02 -13.00 -6.29
N SER A 262 -26.23 -12.82 -7.35
CA SER A 262 -26.56 -13.27 -8.69
C SER A 262 -26.34 -14.77 -8.86
N ALA A 263 -27.26 -15.44 -9.57
CA ALA A 263 -27.09 -16.84 -9.98
C ALA A 263 -25.93 -17.03 -10.99
N GLU A 264 -25.47 -15.96 -11.60
CA GLU A 264 -24.37 -15.93 -12.56
C GLU A 264 -23.05 -15.50 -11.95
N PHE A 265 -22.98 -15.33 -10.61
CA PHE A 265 -21.77 -14.93 -9.93
C PHE A 265 -20.60 -15.87 -10.27
N ARG A 266 -19.47 -15.29 -10.64
CA ARG A 266 -18.21 -16.01 -10.87
C ARG A 266 -17.34 -15.90 -9.63
N SER A 267 -16.65 -16.96 -9.23
CA SER A 267 -15.72 -16.96 -8.09
C SER A 267 -14.24 -17.02 -8.51
N ASP A 268 -13.99 -17.07 -9.81
CA ASP A 268 -12.68 -17.32 -10.42
C ASP A 268 -12.07 -16.07 -11.11
N LEU A 269 -12.69 -14.90 -10.96
CA LEU A 269 -12.14 -13.65 -11.47
C LEU A 269 -10.96 -13.19 -10.61
N ASP A 270 -10.12 -12.32 -11.17
CA ASP A 270 -9.01 -11.71 -10.46
C ASP A 270 -9.47 -10.98 -9.17
N GLU A 271 -8.70 -11.11 -8.09
CA GLU A 271 -9.00 -10.45 -6.80
C GLU A 271 -9.11 -8.93 -6.95
N ARG A 272 -8.28 -8.31 -7.81
CA ARG A 272 -8.32 -6.86 -8.09
C ARG A 272 -9.67 -6.45 -8.65
N TRP A 273 -10.28 -7.27 -9.51
CA TRP A 273 -11.59 -7.01 -10.06
C TRP A 273 -12.65 -6.88 -8.96
N TYR A 274 -12.71 -7.86 -8.05
CA TYR A 274 -13.67 -7.82 -6.94
C TYR A 274 -13.45 -6.59 -6.05
N ARG A 275 -12.23 -6.33 -5.66
CA ARG A 275 -11.92 -5.27 -4.72
C ARG A 275 -12.01 -3.88 -5.34
N ARG A 276 -11.43 -3.69 -6.54
CA ARG A 276 -11.28 -2.35 -7.13
C ARG A 276 -12.42 -1.95 -8.05
N ARG A 277 -13.17 -2.93 -8.63
CA ARG A 277 -14.26 -2.63 -9.57
C ARG A 277 -15.63 -3.10 -9.07
N ALA A 278 -15.79 -4.36 -8.71
CA ALA A 278 -17.04 -4.86 -8.16
C ALA A 278 -17.37 -4.24 -6.78
N GLY A 279 -16.38 -3.90 -5.97
CA GLY A 279 -16.58 -3.35 -4.63
C GLY A 279 -17.10 -4.41 -3.65
N VAL A 280 -16.71 -5.68 -3.83
CA VAL A 280 -17.10 -6.81 -2.99
C VAL A 280 -15.87 -7.51 -2.44
N ILE A 281 -16.01 -8.14 -1.26
CA ILE A 281 -14.98 -8.99 -0.68
C ILE A 281 -14.74 -10.18 -1.63
N PRO A 282 -13.49 -10.46 -2.02
CA PRO A 282 -13.21 -11.56 -2.95
C PRO A 282 -13.69 -12.90 -2.40
N PRO A 283 -14.24 -13.79 -3.25
CA PRO A 283 -14.50 -15.17 -2.83
C PRO A 283 -13.19 -15.94 -2.66
N ALA A 284 -13.21 -17.04 -1.91
CA ALA A 284 -12.03 -17.86 -1.62
C ALA A 284 -11.32 -18.43 -2.88
N GLY A 285 -12.02 -18.47 -4.03
CA GLY A 285 -11.46 -18.94 -5.30
C GLY A 285 -10.96 -17.84 -6.23
N ALA A 286 -10.97 -16.57 -5.79
CA ALA A 286 -10.48 -15.47 -6.62
C ALA A 286 -8.97 -15.59 -6.85
N ALA A 287 -8.55 -15.33 -8.10
CA ALA A 287 -7.14 -15.29 -8.44
C ALA A 287 -6.46 -14.14 -7.68
N ALA A 288 -5.52 -14.46 -6.82
CA ALA A 288 -4.86 -13.49 -5.98
C ALA A 288 -3.67 -12.85 -6.70
N HIS A 289 -3.62 -11.53 -6.71
CA HIS A 289 -2.43 -10.80 -7.19
C HIS A 289 -1.39 -10.69 -6.07
N ARG A 290 -0.93 -11.86 -5.64
CA ARG A 290 0.05 -12.05 -4.56
C ARG A 290 1.24 -12.83 -5.08
N PRO A 291 2.41 -12.67 -4.48
CA PRO A 291 3.53 -13.55 -4.83
C PRO A 291 3.19 -15.04 -4.61
N PHE A 292 2.48 -15.34 -3.54
CA PHE A 292 1.99 -16.69 -3.19
C PHE A 292 0.85 -16.62 -2.17
N THR A 293 0.11 -17.70 -2.02
CA THR A 293 -1.03 -17.83 -1.11
C THR A 293 -0.69 -18.66 0.14
N THR A 294 -1.57 -18.65 1.14
CA THR A 294 -1.44 -19.55 2.30
C THR A 294 -1.60 -21.01 1.92
N GLU A 295 -2.31 -21.31 0.83
CA GLU A 295 -2.48 -22.66 0.28
C GLU A 295 -1.17 -23.16 -0.31
N ASP A 296 -0.48 -22.35 -1.15
CA ASP A 296 0.84 -22.68 -1.69
C ASP A 296 1.84 -23.02 -0.58
N VAL A 297 1.86 -22.24 0.51
CA VAL A 297 2.73 -22.48 1.68
C VAL A 297 2.36 -23.76 2.43
N ASN A 298 1.06 -24.10 2.52
CA ASN A 298 0.61 -25.33 3.17
C ASN A 298 0.89 -26.57 2.32
N GLU A 299 0.74 -26.49 1.00
CA GLU A 299 1.10 -27.56 0.07
C GLU A 299 2.61 -27.81 0.05
N ALA A 300 3.42 -26.74 0.10
CA ALA A 300 4.87 -26.81 0.18
C ALA A 300 5.39 -27.39 1.51
N TRP A 301 4.55 -27.44 2.57
CA TRP A 301 4.99 -27.88 3.88
C TRP A 301 5.27 -29.38 3.96
N ASN A 302 6.55 -29.74 4.11
CA ASN A 302 6.97 -31.13 4.30
C ASN A 302 8.05 -31.24 5.40
N PRO A 303 7.66 -31.44 6.68
CA PRO A 303 8.62 -31.51 7.80
C PRO A 303 9.52 -32.76 7.75
N SER A 304 9.19 -33.73 6.88
CA SER A 304 9.97 -34.94 6.68
C SER A 304 10.85 -34.91 5.43
N ALA A 305 10.84 -33.77 4.70
CA ALA A 305 11.68 -33.62 3.51
C ALA A 305 13.16 -33.76 3.87
N SER A 306 13.88 -34.47 3.06
CA SER A 306 15.32 -34.70 3.20
C SER A 306 16.03 -34.33 1.91
N VAL A 307 17.26 -33.83 2.03
CA VAL A 307 18.11 -33.51 0.90
C VAL A 307 18.43 -34.78 0.10
N VAL A 308 18.12 -34.78 -1.18
CA VAL A 308 18.42 -35.85 -2.13
C VAL A 308 19.51 -35.43 -3.13
N ALA A 309 19.75 -34.12 -3.27
CA ALA A 309 20.73 -33.55 -4.18
C ALA A 309 22.17 -33.70 -3.66
N GLU A 310 23.15 -33.80 -4.59
CA GLU A 310 24.59 -33.90 -4.26
C GLU A 310 25.17 -32.55 -3.79
N GLY A 311 24.53 -31.43 -4.13
CA GLY A 311 24.89 -30.05 -3.74
C GLY A 311 23.68 -29.13 -3.80
N PRO A 312 23.75 -27.92 -3.20
CA PRO A 312 22.73 -26.92 -3.33
C PRO A 312 22.74 -26.31 -4.75
N ASP A 313 21.55 -25.98 -5.27
CA ASP A 313 21.42 -25.27 -6.54
C ASP A 313 21.78 -23.79 -6.38
N ALA A 314 21.46 -23.21 -5.22
CA ALA A 314 21.80 -21.82 -4.86
C ALA A 314 21.71 -21.61 -3.36
N THR A 315 22.32 -20.51 -2.86
CA THR A 315 22.24 -20.07 -1.47
C THR A 315 21.90 -18.58 -1.42
N GLY A 316 20.97 -18.20 -0.56
CA GLY A 316 20.66 -16.81 -0.21
C GLY A 316 21.11 -16.49 1.21
N ILE A 317 21.77 -15.34 1.41
CA ILE A 317 22.31 -14.92 2.70
C ILE A 317 21.79 -13.53 3.06
N ASP A 318 20.95 -13.45 4.08
CA ASP A 318 20.55 -12.21 4.73
C ASP A 318 21.51 -11.88 5.87
N VAL A 319 22.14 -10.69 5.81
CA VAL A 319 23.25 -10.33 6.67
C VAL A 319 22.81 -9.37 7.77
N ALA A 320 23.11 -9.71 9.03
CA ALA A 320 22.90 -8.81 10.16
C ALA A 320 24.15 -8.71 11.03
N ARG A 321 24.40 -7.52 11.58
CA ARG A 321 25.53 -7.24 12.46
C ARG A 321 25.12 -7.12 13.93
N SER A 322 23.99 -6.49 14.20
CA SER A 322 23.49 -6.25 15.55
C SER A 322 21.96 -6.26 15.59
N GLY A 323 21.38 -7.01 16.52
CA GLY A 323 19.93 -7.04 16.75
C GLY A 323 19.20 -8.13 15.97
N ASP A 324 19.33 -8.21 14.66
CA ASP A 324 18.78 -9.24 13.80
C ASP A 324 19.73 -10.44 13.64
N ARG A 325 19.32 -11.48 12.92
CA ARG A 325 20.12 -12.69 12.70
C ARG A 325 20.65 -12.73 11.29
N THR A 326 21.94 -13.09 11.12
CA THR A 326 22.41 -13.53 9.81
C THR A 326 21.88 -14.93 9.54
N VAL A 327 21.24 -15.08 8.37
CA VAL A 327 20.58 -16.32 7.95
C VAL A 327 21.10 -16.71 6.58
N ALA A 328 21.45 -18.00 6.40
CA ALA A 328 21.66 -18.58 5.08
C ALA A 328 20.61 -19.67 4.81
N ALA A 329 19.93 -19.54 3.68
CA ALA A 329 19.01 -20.54 3.14
C ALA A 329 19.60 -21.14 1.88
N ALA A 330 19.59 -22.47 1.77
CA ALA A 330 20.07 -23.19 0.59
C ALA A 330 18.93 -23.93 -0.10
N LEU A 331 18.93 -23.88 -1.42
CA LEU A 331 17.97 -24.57 -2.29
C LEU A 331 18.60 -25.90 -2.77
N TRP A 332 17.93 -27.01 -2.48
CA TRP A 332 18.39 -28.37 -2.79
C TRP A 332 17.36 -29.07 -3.69
N GLY A 333 17.39 -28.84 -4.98
CA GLY A 333 16.36 -29.29 -5.89
C GLY A 333 15.02 -28.60 -5.56
N THR A 334 14.06 -29.40 -5.12
CA THR A 334 12.75 -28.87 -4.67
C THR A 334 12.70 -28.50 -3.19
N LEU A 335 13.75 -28.70 -2.39
CA LEU A 335 13.75 -28.46 -0.96
C LEU A 335 14.53 -27.18 -0.60
N LEU A 336 13.85 -26.24 0.03
CA LEU A 336 14.47 -25.05 0.65
C LEU A 336 14.74 -25.30 2.13
N LYS A 337 15.96 -25.07 2.56
CA LYS A 337 16.43 -25.36 3.91
C LYS A 337 17.19 -24.17 4.49
N ILE A 338 16.92 -23.87 5.77
CA ILE A 338 17.74 -22.91 6.54
C ILE A 338 18.97 -23.65 7.05
N GLU A 339 20.13 -23.28 6.56
CA GLU A 339 21.39 -23.95 6.88
C GLU A 339 22.20 -23.22 7.96
N TYR A 340 22.03 -21.92 8.06
CA TYR A 340 22.69 -21.08 9.07
C TYR A 340 21.71 -20.06 9.63
N ALA A 341 21.76 -19.82 10.96
CA ALA A 341 21.01 -18.76 11.60
C ALA A 341 21.66 -18.37 12.92
N LYS A 342 22.38 -17.24 12.97
CA LYS A 342 23.11 -16.77 14.15
C LYS A 342 22.97 -15.27 14.37
N GLN A 343 22.90 -14.85 15.63
CA GLN A 343 22.78 -13.45 16.04
C GLN A 343 24.09 -12.96 16.67
N GLY A 344 24.45 -11.71 16.40
CA GLY A 344 25.49 -11.00 17.16
C GLY A 344 26.94 -11.35 16.82
N THR A 345 27.23 -11.82 15.61
CA THR A 345 28.60 -12.10 15.11
C THR A 345 29.12 -11.00 14.20
N ASN A 346 30.45 -10.89 14.09
CA ASN A 346 31.10 -10.01 13.11
C ASN A 346 31.25 -10.70 11.75
N HIS A 347 31.45 -9.91 10.67
CA HIS A 347 31.50 -10.43 9.30
C HIS A 347 32.62 -11.47 9.07
N VAL A 348 33.79 -11.32 9.73
CA VAL A 348 34.91 -12.28 9.60
C VAL A 348 34.50 -13.64 10.17
N GLU A 349 33.91 -13.65 11.38
CA GLU A 349 33.41 -14.88 12.01
C GLU A 349 32.27 -15.51 11.19
N GLN A 350 31.37 -14.68 10.64
CA GLN A 350 30.29 -15.17 9.76
C GLN A 350 30.83 -15.80 8.48
N ALA A 351 31.82 -15.15 7.82
CA ALA A 351 32.46 -15.68 6.63
C ALA A 351 33.15 -17.01 6.91
N GLU A 352 33.94 -17.10 7.99
CA GLU A 352 34.63 -18.34 8.39
C GLU A 352 33.63 -19.47 8.67
N GLU A 353 32.57 -19.20 9.44
CA GLU A 353 31.55 -20.21 9.77
C GLU A 353 30.77 -20.68 8.56
N LEU A 354 30.36 -19.76 7.66
CA LEU A 354 29.65 -20.11 6.44
C LEU A 354 30.49 -20.90 5.45
N THR A 355 31.80 -20.62 5.39
CA THR A 355 32.72 -21.27 4.44
C THR A 355 33.21 -22.62 4.95
N ASP A 356 33.75 -22.68 6.17
CA ASP A 356 34.51 -23.84 6.69
C ASP A 356 33.66 -24.80 7.53
N GLY A 357 32.41 -24.45 7.84
CA GLY A 357 31.54 -25.29 8.64
C GLY A 357 31.72 -25.08 10.14
N GLY A 358 31.31 -23.94 10.66
CA GLY A 358 31.46 -23.56 12.08
C GLY A 358 30.18 -23.60 12.91
N GLY A 359 30.23 -22.98 14.10
CA GLY A 359 29.24 -23.05 15.15
C GLY A 359 27.95 -22.26 14.92
N GLY A 360 27.25 -22.39 13.87
CA GLY A 360 25.94 -21.78 13.57
C GLY A 360 25.22 -22.59 12.51
N LEU A 361 25.92 -23.54 11.92
CA LEU A 361 25.40 -24.41 10.89
C LEU A 361 24.46 -25.47 11.46
N ARG A 362 23.43 -25.80 10.72
CA ARG A 362 22.52 -26.88 11.08
C ARG A 362 23.08 -28.23 10.64
N ASP A 363 22.58 -29.30 11.26
CA ASP A 363 23.04 -30.67 10.97
C ASP A 363 22.98 -30.99 9.47
N GLY A 364 24.13 -31.39 8.92
CA GLY A 364 24.27 -31.81 7.53
C GLY A 364 24.89 -30.78 6.57
N PHE A 365 24.88 -29.50 6.90
CA PHE A 365 25.57 -28.49 6.12
C PHE A 365 27.03 -28.37 6.61
N ARG A 366 27.98 -28.49 5.71
CA ARG A 366 29.42 -28.52 6.02
C ARG A 366 30.18 -27.28 5.56
N GLY A 367 29.44 -26.23 5.16
CA GLY A 367 30.01 -24.99 4.65
C GLY A 367 30.01 -24.88 3.12
N LEU A 368 30.11 -23.66 2.63
CA LEU A 368 30.06 -23.31 1.21
C LEU A 368 31.23 -23.89 0.40
N ASP A 369 32.38 -24.13 1.05
CA ASP A 369 33.56 -24.67 0.40
C ASP A 369 33.38 -26.03 -0.30
N GLN A 370 32.32 -26.73 0.08
CA GLN A 370 32.03 -28.01 -0.58
C GLN A 370 31.42 -27.85 -1.98
N TRP A 371 30.88 -26.65 -2.27
CA TRP A 371 30.19 -26.36 -3.54
C TRP A 371 30.60 -24.98 -4.08
N PRO A 372 31.88 -24.80 -4.47
CA PRO A 372 32.43 -23.46 -4.77
C PRO A 372 31.86 -22.79 -6.02
N GLU A 373 31.14 -23.53 -6.86
CA GLU A 373 30.61 -23.03 -8.14
C GLU A 373 29.11 -22.72 -8.10
N HIS A 374 28.38 -23.03 -6.97
CA HIS A 374 26.96 -22.74 -6.91
C HIS A 374 26.71 -21.25 -6.66
N PRO A 375 25.61 -20.66 -7.20
CA PRO A 375 25.29 -19.26 -7.01
C PRO A 375 25.00 -18.93 -5.55
N ILE A 376 25.54 -17.79 -5.06
CA ILE A 376 25.35 -17.31 -3.70
C ILE A 376 24.88 -15.86 -3.76
N ALA A 377 23.60 -15.59 -3.44
CA ALA A 377 23.12 -14.20 -3.29
C ALA A 377 23.37 -13.70 -1.87
N VAL A 378 23.93 -12.51 -1.74
CA VAL A 378 24.19 -11.86 -0.45
C VAL A 378 23.51 -10.49 -0.43
N ASP A 379 22.73 -10.18 0.63
CA ASP A 379 22.23 -8.82 0.82
C ASP A 379 23.41 -7.88 1.08
N ALA A 380 23.70 -7.03 0.09
CA ALA A 380 24.84 -6.12 0.08
C ALA A 380 24.47 -4.69 0.50
N VAL A 381 23.23 -4.46 1.01
CA VAL A 381 22.81 -3.12 1.43
C VAL A 381 23.28 -2.84 2.85
N GLY A 382 24.02 -1.74 3.03
CA GLY A 382 24.50 -1.30 4.34
C GLY A 382 25.56 -2.21 4.95
N GLU A 383 25.21 -2.96 6.00
CA GLU A 383 26.17 -3.80 6.73
C GLU A 383 26.60 -5.07 5.98
N GLY A 384 25.85 -5.50 4.95
CA GLY A 384 26.12 -6.73 4.20
C GLY A 384 27.32 -6.67 3.27
N SER A 385 27.75 -5.47 2.85
CA SER A 385 28.85 -5.31 1.89
C SER A 385 30.17 -5.94 2.35
N GLY A 386 30.47 -5.90 3.65
CA GLY A 386 31.70 -6.48 4.20
C GLY A 386 31.75 -8.01 4.15
N LEU A 387 30.63 -8.69 4.33
CA LEU A 387 30.52 -10.14 4.17
C LEU A 387 30.51 -10.55 2.70
N GLU A 388 29.80 -9.78 1.87
CA GLU A 388 29.76 -9.99 0.41
C GLU A 388 31.16 -9.92 -0.21
N ASP A 389 31.96 -8.88 0.12
CA ASP A 389 33.33 -8.75 -0.34
C ASP A 389 34.20 -9.99 0.02
N MET A 390 34.08 -10.48 1.27
CA MET A 390 34.83 -11.65 1.73
C MET A 390 34.40 -12.95 1.03
N LEU A 391 33.11 -13.11 0.80
CA LEU A 391 32.60 -14.29 0.09
C LEU A 391 32.93 -14.24 -1.40
N ASN A 392 32.86 -13.08 -2.03
CA ASN A 392 33.20 -12.90 -3.44
C ASN A 392 34.68 -13.14 -3.74
N GLU A 393 35.58 -12.80 -2.80
CA GLU A 393 37.02 -13.14 -2.94
C GLU A 393 37.25 -14.67 -3.03
N ARG A 394 36.41 -15.45 -2.29
CA ARG A 394 36.55 -16.91 -2.23
C ARG A 394 35.65 -17.65 -3.23
N PHE A 395 34.47 -17.12 -3.51
CA PHE A 395 33.45 -17.72 -4.40
C PHE A 395 33.06 -16.74 -5.51
N PRO A 396 33.64 -16.87 -6.71
CA PRO A 396 33.34 -15.97 -7.84
C PRO A 396 31.87 -16.01 -8.31
N SER A 397 31.09 -17.00 -7.86
CA SER A 397 29.65 -17.13 -8.08
C SER A 397 28.79 -16.32 -7.11
N THR A 398 29.39 -15.49 -6.26
CA THR A 398 28.69 -14.59 -5.35
C THR A 398 28.00 -13.48 -6.14
N LEU A 399 26.70 -13.33 -5.90
CA LEU A 399 25.84 -12.34 -6.53
C LEU A 399 25.44 -11.29 -5.50
N ARG A 400 25.67 -10.03 -5.83
CA ARG A 400 25.26 -8.92 -5.00
C ARG A 400 23.75 -8.70 -5.12
N PHE A 401 23.02 -8.85 -4.03
CA PHE A 401 21.59 -8.59 -3.99
C PHE A 401 21.30 -7.25 -3.32
N ASN A 402 20.36 -6.48 -3.91
CA ASN A 402 19.84 -5.24 -3.35
C ASN A 402 18.32 -5.25 -3.55
N ALA A 403 17.55 -5.41 -2.48
CA ALA A 403 16.09 -5.47 -2.53
C ALA A 403 15.44 -4.27 -3.24
N GLY A 404 15.98 -3.06 -3.05
CA GLY A 404 15.53 -1.83 -3.73
C GLY A 404 16.19 -1.57 -5.08
N GLY A 405 17.06 -2.49 -5.55
CA GLY A 405 17.78 -2.39 -6.81
C GLY A 405 16.92 -2.61 -8.05
N THR A 406 17.55 -2.48 -9.21
CA THR A 406 16.93 -2.73 -10.51
C THR A 406 16.68 -4.23 -10.69
N PRO A 407 15.45 -4.68 -10.97
CA PRO A 407 15.15 -6.10 -11.20
C PRO A 407 15.70 -6.56 -12.57
N GLU A 408 15.86 -7.86 -12.76
CA GLU A 408 16.26 -8.41 -14.07
C GLU A 408 15.15 -8.20 -15.12
N ASN A 409 13.89 -8.39 -14.73
CA ASN A 409 12.73 -8.06 -15.57
C ASN A 409 12.17 -6.66 -15.25
N GLU A 410 12.85 -5.64 -15.77
CA GLU A 410 12.50 -4.24 -15.59
C GLU A 410 11.14 -3.83 -16.19
N THR A 411 10.60 -4.62 -17.10
CA THR A 411 9.32 -4.36 -17.74
C THR A 411 8.13 -4.85 -16.91
N GLU A 412 8.37 -5.73 -15.95
CA GLU A 412 7.34 -6.35 -15.13
C GLU A 412 7.41 -5.92 -13.66
N PHE A 413 8.62 -5.77 -13.09
CA PHE A 413 8.80 -5.49 -11.67
C PHE A 413 9.39 -4.12 -11.38
N TYR A 414 8.99 -3.54 -10.24
CA TYR A 414 9.48 -2.25 -9.78
C TYR A 414 10.91 -2.32 -9.22
N ASP A 415 11.22 -3.36 -8.44
CA ASP A 415 12.48 -3.60 -7.75
C ASP A 415 12.75 -5.10 -7.56
N CYS A 416 13.96 -5.45 -7.11
CA CYS A 416 14.34 -6.85 -6.85
C CYS A 416 13.55 -7.50 -5.70
N TRP A 417 12.97 -6.71 -4.79
CA TRP A 417 12.06 -7.22 -3.75
C TRP A 417 10.79 -7.82 -4.36
N ALA A 418 10.18 -7.10 -5.31
CA ALA A 418 9.00 -7.57 -6.00
C ALA A 418 9.29 -8.81 -6.87
N GLU A 419 10.38 -8.79 -7.63
CA GLU A 419 10.80 -9.89 -8.48
C GLU A 419 11.18 -11.14 -7.68
N GLY A 420 12.00 -11.00 -6.64
CA GLY A 420 12.48 -12.15 -5.85
C GLY A 420 11.34 -12.89 -5.14
N LEU A 421 10.31 -12.17 -4.65
CA LEU A 421 9.14 -12.81 -4.05
C LEU A 421 8.18 -13.42 -5.08
N TYR A 422 8.13 -12.86 -6.29
CA TYR A 422 7.42 -13.51 -7.40
C TYR A 422 8.06 -14.86 -7.75
N LEU A 423 9.37 -14.91 -7.90
CA LEU A 423 10.11 -16.14 -8.17
C LEU A 423 9.95 -17.18 -7.05
N LEU A 424 9.97 -16.74 -5.79
CA LEU A 424 9.66 -17.64 -4.66
C LEU A 424 8.24 -18.20 -4.75
N GLY A 425 7.27 -17.37 -5.14
CA GLY A 425 5.88 -17.81 -5.32
C GLY A 425 5.75 -18.84 -6.42
N GLN A 426 6.36 -18.61 -7.58
CA GLN A 426 6.40 -19.60 -8.67
C GLN A 426 7.06 -20.91 -8.23
N TRP A 427 8.20 -20.81 -7.52
CA TRP A 427 8.88 -22.00 -7.00
C TRP A 427 8.00 -22.83 -6.05
N LEU A 428 7.21 -22.17 -5.16
CA LEU A 428 6.26 -22.85 -4.28
C LEU A 428 5.18 -23.60 -5.08
N GLN A 429 4.61 -22.95 -6.11
CA GLN A 429 3.57 -23.50 -6.99
C GLN A 429 4.09 -24.65 -7.86
N ASP A 430 5.36 -24.62 -8.25
CA ASP A 430 6.03 -25.65 -9.03
C ASP A 430 6.47 -26.88 -8.20
N GLY A 431 5.96 -27.02 -6.97
CA GLY A 431 6.22 -28.17 -6.10
C GLY A 431 7.42 -27.98 -5.17
N GLY A 432 7.81 -26.75 -4.88
CA GLY A 432 8.78 -26.42 -3.86
C GLY A 432 8.39 -26.94 -2.49
N GLN A 433 9.36 -27.36 -1.68
CA GLN A 433 9.14 -27.95 -0.36
C GLN A 433 9.87 -27.19 0.75
N ILE A 434 9.23 -27.03 1.89
CA ILE A 434 9.75 -26.30 3.05
C ILE A 434 9.79 -27.26 4.24
N GLY A 435 10.98 -27.50 4.80
CA GLY A 435 11.15 -28.34 5.99
C GLY A 435 11.27 -27.56 7.30
N ASP A 436 11.51 -26.25 7.27
CA ASP A 436 11.71 -25.42 8.47
C ASP A 436 10.39 -24.77 8.95
N ARG A 437 10.02 -25.07 10.20
CA ARG A 437 8.78 -24.56 10.80
C ARG A 437 8.75 -23.03 10.91
N LYS A 438 9.88 -22.39 11.25
CA LYS A 438 9.93 -20.93 11.45
C LYS A 438 9.84 -20.22 10.12
N LEU A 439 10.49 -20.75 9.08
CA LEU A 439 10.35 -20.24 7.72
C LEU A 439 8.88 -20.34 7.26
N ARG A 440 8.21 -21.48 7.51
CA ARG A 440 6.78 -21.62 7.21
C ARG A 440 5.93 -20.55 7.92
N GLU A 441 6.21 -20.28 9.19
CA GLU A 441 5.49 -19.24 9.96
C GLU A 441 5.70 -17.86 9.31
N GLU A 442 6.91 -17.51 8.88
CA GLU A 442 7.17 -16.25 8.16
C GLU A 442 6.47 -16.19 6.80
N LEU A 443 6.52 -17.28 6.03
CA LEU A 443 5.82 -17.37 4.73
C LEU A 443 4.30 -17.23 4.88
N LEU A 444 3.68 -17.83 5.90
CA LEU A 444 2.24 -17.69 6.15
C LEU A 444 1.83 -16.23 6.47
N VAL A 445 2.67 -15.51 7.22
CA VAL A 445 2.42 -14.08 7.47
C VAL A 445 2.64 -13.27 6.19
N ALA A 446 3.69 -13.57 5.42
CA ALA A 446 3.97 -12.91 4.15
C ALA A 446 2.83 -13.12 3.14
N ALA A 447 2.33 -14.35 2.99
CA ALA A 447 1.20 -14.70 2.12
C ALA A 447 -0.08 -13.90 2.42
N ARG A 448 -0.28 -13.51 3.69
CA ARG A 448 -1.43 -12.69 4.12
C ARG A 448 -1.20 -11.19 4.00
N THR A 449 0.06 -10.75 3.90
CA THR A 449 0.43 -9.34 3.98
C THR A 449 0.83 -8.77 2.62
N LEU A 450 1.56 -9.56 1.82
CA LEU A 450 2.18 -9.07 0.59
C LEU A 450 1.19 -9.00 -0.57
N GLU A 451 1.24 -7.86 -1.27
CA GLU A 451 0.39 -7.55 -2.41
C GLU A 451 1.18 -6.84 -3.49
N TYR A 452 0.92 -7.20 -4.75
CA TYR A 452 1.36 -6.39 -5.88
C TYR A 452 0.39 -5.23 -6.13
N GLU A 453 0.96 -4.06 -6.35
CA GLU A 453 0.26 -2.88 -6.87
C GLU A 453 0.88 -2.52 -8.21
N GLU A 454 0.05 -2.27 -9.21
CA GLU A 454 0.52 -1.70 -10.48
C GLU A 454 0.94 -0.25 -10.26
N ARG A 455 2.12 0.09 -10.76
CA ARG A 455 2.66 1.44 -10.69
C ARG A 455 3.09 1.93 -12.06
N HIS A 456 2.47 3.01 -12.52
CA HIS A 456 2.86 3.66 -13.77
C HIS A 456 4.20 4.37 -13.62
N MET A 457 5.17 4.01 -14.46
CA MET A 457 6.52 4.59 -14.45
C MET A 457 6.58 5.79 -15.40
N ALA A 458 6.40 7.00 -14.85
CA ALA A 458 6.41 8.25 -15.62
C ALA A 458 7.82 8.79 -15.93
N SER A 459 8.90 8.26 -15.33
CA SER A 459 10.27 8.77 -15.50
C SER A 459 11.35 7.70 -15.24
N ARG A 460 12.57 7.92 -15.75
CA ARG A 460 13.78 7.08 -15.73
C ARG A 460 13.91 6.09 -16.88
N GLY A 461 13.60 6.52 -18.12
CA GLY A 461 13.84 5.69 -19.32
C GLY A 461 12.85 4.54 -19.53
N ARG A 462 11.90 4.33 -18.60
CA ARG A 462 10.82 3.32 -18.65
C ARG A 462 9.46 3.95 -18.91
N SER A 463 9.39 5.00 -19.70
CA SER A 463 8.16 5.77 -19.94
C SER A 463 7.05 4.88 -20.53
N GLY A 464 5.96 4.74 -19.80
CA GLY A 464 4.70 4.15 -20.25
C GLY A 464 4.46 2.68 -19.89
N ALA A 465 5.31 2.02 -19.08
CA ALA A 465 5.04 0.67 -18.58
C ALA A 465 4.42 0.71 -17.17
N ASP A 466 3.41 -0.10 -16.94
CA ASP A 466 2.90 -0.40 -15.61
C ASP A 466 3.68 -1.59 -15.07
N VAL A 467 4.36 -1.40 -13.93
CA VAL A 467 5.17 -2.42 -13.29
C VAL A 467 4.57 -2.84 -11.95
N LEU A 468 4.83 -4.08 -11.57
CA LEU A 468 4.38 -4.66 -10.31
C LEU A 468 5.28 -4.18 -9.16
N LYS A 469 4.72 -3.41 -8.25
CA LYS A 469 5.37 -3.02 -7.01
C LYS A 469 4.77 -3.80 -5.86
N LEU A 470 5.60 -4.44 -5.06
CA LEU A 470 5.15 -5.20 -3.90
C LEU A 470 4.93 -4.30 -2.68
N THR A 471 4.06 -4.72 -1.76
CA THR A 471 3.90 -4.14 -0.41
C THR A 471 5.28 -3.86 0.20
N PRO A 472 5.53 -2.66 0.76
CA PRO A 472 6.83 -2.32 1.32
C PRO A 472 7.26 -3.27 2.44
N LYS A 473 8.55 -3.65 2.46
CA LYS A 473 9.13 -4.53 3.49
C LYS A 473 8.91 -4.01 4.93
N SER A 474 8.75 -2.70 5.11
CA SER A 474 8.46 -2.07 6.40
C SER A 474 7.10 -2.47 6.99
N GLU A 475 6.10 -2.72 6.15
CA GLU A 475 4.79 -3.22 6.61
C GLU A 475 4.90 -4.66 7.13
N LEU A 476 5.64 -5.49 6.40
CA LEU A 476 5.91 -6.86 6.84
C LEU A 476 6.68 -6.89 8.17
N LYS A 477 7.70 -6.05 8.31
CA LYS A 477 8.44 -5.88 9.58
C LYS A 477 7.53 -5.44 10.73
N GLY A 478 6.59 -4.54 10.47
CA GLY A 478 5.61 -4.10 11.46
C GLY A 478 4.77 -5.25 12.01
N ARG A 479 4.31 -6.16 11.15
CA ARG A 479 3.52 -7.34 11.56
C ARG A 479 4.32 -8.37 12.34
N PHE A 480 5.59 -8.56 12.02
CA PHE A 480 6.47 -9.48 12.74
C PHE A 480 7.03 -8.91 14.05
N GLY A 481 7.04 -7.59 14.23
CA GLY A 481 7.78 -6.91 15.29
C GLY A 481 9.31 -7.10 15.21
N ARG A 482 9.82 -7.67 14.10
CA ARG A 482 11.23 -7.93 13.79
C ARG A 482 11.44 -8.05 12.28
N SER A 483 12.68 -8.16 11.83
CA SER A 483 13.00 -8.48 10.43
C SER A 483 12.59 -9.93 10.08
N PRO A 484 12.06 -10.19 8.87
CA PRO A 484 11.75 -11.54 8.38
C PRO A 484 12.98 -12.23 7.76
N ASP A 485 14.05 -12.37 8.55
CA ASP A 485 15.39 -12.78 8.10
C ASP A 485 15.38 -14.15 7.37
N LEU A 486 14.48 -15.07 7.75
CA LEU A 486 14.36 -16.37 7.11
C LEU A 486 13.71 -16.26 5.71
N LEU A 487 12.70 -15.44 5.58
CA LEU A 487 12.06 -15.15 4.29
C LEU A 487 13.04 -14.43 3.36
N ASP A 488 13.83 -13.47 3.92
CA ASP A 488 14.80 -12.73 3.13
C ASP A 488 15.86 -13.67 2.52
N ALA A 489 16.45 -14.54 3.30
CA ALA A 489 17.38 -15.55 2.83
C ALA A 489 16.72 -16.54 1.83
N ALA A 490 15.45 -16.90 2.05
CA ALA A 490 14.71 -17.86 1.24
C ALA A 490 14.48 -17.36 -0.20
N TYR A 491 13.93 -16.15 -0.37
CA TYR A 491 13.68 -15.65 -1.73
C TYR A 491 14.97 -15.30 -2.46
N MET A 492 16.03 -14.88 -1.74
CA MET A 492 17.34 -14.67 -2.34
C MET A 492 17.98 -15.97 -2.86
N ALA A 493 17.75 -17.12 -2.20
CA ALA A 493 18.22 -18.41 -2.68
C ALA A 493 17.54 -18.81 -4.01
N VAL A 494 16.22 -18.59 -4.12
CA VAL A 494 15.48 -18.85 -5.36
C VAL A 494 15.91 -17.89 -6.47
N TRP A 495 16.02 -16.60 -6.16
CA TRP A 495 16.49 -15.58 -7.10
C TRP A 495 17.91 -15.89 -7.60
N ALA A 496 18.85 -16.30 -6.72
CA ALA A 496 20.20 -16.65 -7.10
C ALA A 496 20.29 -17.83 -8.07
N ARG A 497 19.41 -18.83 -7.92
CA ARG A 497 19.32 -19.96 -8.87
C ARG A 497 18.98 -19.48 -10.27
N ASP A 498 18.00 -18.61 -10.38
CA ASP A 498 17.48 -18.16 -11.67
C ASP A 498 18.46 -17.16 -12.34
N SER A 499 19.03 -16.22 -11.59
CA SER A 499 20.06 -15.29 -12.05
C SER A 499 21.40 -15.99 -12.36
N GLY A 500 21.77 -16.99 -11.57
CA GLY A 500 22.98 -17.80 -11.81
C GLY A 500 22.91 -18.65 -13.09
N ALA A 501 21.72 -19.06 -13.48
CA ALA A 501 21.52 -19.79 -14.75
C ALA A 501 21.76 -18.90 -15.99
N THR A 502 21.51 -17.59 -15.87
CA THR A 502 21.77 -16.60 -16.93
C THR A 502 23.25 -16.14 -16.96
N ALA A 503 23.96 -16.16 -15.84
CA ALA A 503 25.38 -15.77 -15.73
C ALA A 503 26.38 -16.72 -16.44
N GLY A 504 25.91 -17.86 -16.96
CA GLY A 504 26.71 -18.76 -17.84
C GLY A 504 27.05 -18.18 -19.21
N ILE A 505 26.56 -16.98 -19.54
CA ILE A 505 26.95 -16.18 -20.70
C ILE A 505 27.80 -15.01 -20.17
N PRO A 506 29.08 -14.87 -20.48
CA PRO A 506 29.88 -13.75 -20.02
C PRO A 506 29.31 -12.46 -20.64
N THR A 507 28.43 -11.79 -19.94
CA THR A 507 28.17 -10.39 -20.16
C THR A 507 29.41 -9.64 -19.71
N ALA A 508 30.12 -9.07 -20.67
CA ALA A 508 31.21 -8.14 -20.38
C ALA A 508 30.62 -7.05 -19.45
N SER A 509 31.04 -7.08 -18.19
CA SER A 509 30.82 -6.00 -17.27
C SER A 509 31.50 -4.77 -17.85
N ILE A 510 30.74 -3.87 -18.43
CA ILE A 510 31.15 -2.49 -18.58
C ILE A 510 31.13 -1.94 -17.16
N SER A 511 32.27 -1.94 -16.51
CA SER A 511 32.54 -1.09 -15.37
C SER A 511 32.40 0.34 -15.90
N LEU A 512 31.31 0.97 -15.57
CA LEU A 512 31.28 2.41 -15.52
C LEU A 512 32.10 2.75 -14.28
N ASP A 513 33.36 3.06 -14.51
CA ASP A 513 34.19 3.77 -13.55
C ASP A 513 33.39 5.01 -13.15
N ASP A 514 33.13 5.16 -11.86
CA ASP A 514 32.73 6.41 -11.21
C ASP A 514 33.91 7.39 -11.39
N ASP A 515 33.90 8.11 -12.49
CA ASP A 515 34.67 9.33 -12.67
C ASP A 515 33.71 10.48 -13.01
N ASP A 516 33.54 11.33 -12.02
CA ASP A 516 33.30 12.77 -12.08
C ASP A 516 32.85 13.35 -13.44
N ASP A 517 31.54 13.29 -13.75
CA ASP A 517 30.93 14.15 -14.77
C ASP A 517 29.48 14.58 -14.42
N VAL A 518 29.26 15.01 -13.16
CA VAL A 518 28.01 15.68 -12.75
C VAL A 518 28.04 17.19 -13.07
N ASP A 519 29.16 17.72 -13.55
CA ASP A 519 29.41 19.16 -13.64
C ASP A 519 29.12 19.79 -15.02
N GLU A 520 28.89 19.06 -16.11
CA GLU A 520 28.66 19.67 -17.42
C GLU A 520 27.19 20.04 -17.66
N ASP A 521 26.24 19.21 -17.27
CA ASP A 521 24.80 19.48 -17.45
C ASP A 521 24.27 20.58 -16.50
N GLU A 522 24.81 20.68 -15.27
CA GLU A 522 24.48 21.80 -14.37
C GLU A 522 25.06 23.13 -14.86
N ARG A 523 26.25 23.13 -15.44
CA ARG A 523 26.85 24.36 -16.03
C ARG A 523 26.15 24.82 -17.30
N GLU A 524 25.71 23.89 -18.17
CA GLU A 524 24.92 24.23 -19.36
C GLU A 524 23.56 24.80 -19.00
N PHE A 525 22.94 24.35 -17.89
CA PHE A 525 21.67 24.90 -17.38
C PHE A 525 21.86 26.26 -16.74
N GLU A 526 22.91 26.47 -15.96
CA GLU A 526 23.22 27.78 -15.33
C GLU A 526 23.60 28.85 -16.36
N ASP A 527 24.25 28.50 -17.45
CA ASP A 527 24.59 29.38 -18.55
C ASP A 527 23.45 29.64 -19.56
N SER A 528 22.32 28.88 -19.43
CA SER A 528 21.14 29.09 -20.25
C SER A 528 20.41 30.38 -19.91
N GLU A 529 19.72 31.00 -20.88
CA GLU A 529 18.88 32.19 -20.64
C GLU A 529 17.85 31.99 -19.54
N ILE A 530 17.37 30.73 -19.35
CA ILE A 530 16.40 30.34 -18.31
C ILE A 530 17.09 30.23 -16.94
N GLY A 531 18.30 29.67 -16.86
CA GLY A 531 19.09 29.59 -15.64
C GLY A 531 19.45 30.97 -15.11
N GLN A 532 19.89 31.89 -15.98
CA GLN A 532 20.20 33.30 -15.64
C GLN A 532 18.95 34.08 -15.19
N ALA A 533 17.79 33.85 -15.81
CA ALA A 533 16.53 34.47 -15.41
C ALA A 533 16.08 34.02 -14.02
N LEU A 534 16.23 32.73 -13.67
CA LEU A 534 15.88 32.19 -12.35
C LEU A 534 16.85 32.68 -11.25
N GLN A 535 18.14 32.83 -11.55
CA GLN A 535 19.11 33.41 -10.62
C GLN A 535 18.82 34.90 -10.34
N ASN A 536 18.40 35.65 -11.33
CA ASN A 536 18.00 37.05 -11.15
C ASN A 536 16.72 37.20 -10.30
N ILE A 537 15.73 36.32 -10.49
CA ILE A 537 14.51 36.30 -9.67
C ILE A 537 14.82 35.97 -8.21
N ASN A 538 15.74 35.03 -7.96
CA ASN A 538 16.17 34.69 -6.60
C ASN A 538 16.97 35.82 -5.93
N ARG A 539 17.77 36.54 -6.69
CA ARG A 539 18.52 37.69 -6.19
C ARG A 539 17.60 38.87 -5.82
N GLU A 540 16.60 39.17 -6.64
CA GLU A 540 15.59 40.20 -6.35
C GLU A 540 14.71 39.84 -5.12
N ARG A 541 14.49 38.57 -4.84
CA ARG A 541 13.78 38.10 -3.62
C ARG A 541 14.62 38.24 -2.35
N GLN A 542 15.96 38.21 -2.44
CA GLN A 542 16.85 38.36 -1.29
C GLN A 542 17.19 39.82 -1.00
N GLU A 543 17.05 40.74 -1.96
CA GLU A 543 17.36 42.16 -1.85
C GLU A 543 16.12 43.08 -1.68
N GLY A 544 14.91 42.51 -1.48
CA GLY A 544 13.68 43.26 -1.26
C GLY A 544 13.66 43.98 0.10
N PRO A 545 13.12 45.21 0.19
CA PRO A 545 13.33 46.10 1.33
C PRO A 545 12.57 45.64 2.58
N PHE A 546 13.20 45.92 3.72
CA PHE A 546 12.73 45.80 5.10
C PHE A 546 11.30 46.29 5.34
#